data_8e61c7fc0f776b328e757b4c20ba3557
#
_entry.id   8e61c7fc0f776b328e757b4c20ba3557
#
_cell.length_a   1.000
_cell.length_b   1.000
_cell.length_c   1.000
_cell.angle_alpha   90.00
_cell.angle_beta   90.00
_cell.angle_gamma   90.00
#
_symmetry.space_group_name_H-M   'P 1'
#
loop_
_entity.id
_entity.type
_entity.pdbx_description
1 polymer ?
#
loop_
_entity_poly.entity_id
_entity_poly.type
_entity_poly.pdbx_seq_one_letter_code
_entity_poly.pdbx_strand_id
1 'polypeptide(L)'
;VDRRQRQMCIRDSIEVKEVDDPLKLILTVPGYSGFQLQKVFEAQHIYVELADTYQVLWVLPLWHDGDRYPFDLLLKRIAQIDVQPQVSTEQPSMTSMPNSTALGAYTSATIANSKWVPLAKAQGEILAQHIIPYPPGIPMMFAGEKIGPDMLKLLESWSRSNMTVEGLTNNHIKVKDE
;
A
#
# COMPACT_ATOMS: atom_id res chain seq x y z
N VAL A 1 17.92 14.30 -27.12
CA VAL A 1 17.86 12.87 -26.74
C VAL A 1 16.42 12.46 -26.75
N ASP A 2 16.08 11.54 -27.65
CA ASP A 2 14.73 11.08 -27.94
C ASP A 2 14.05 10.53 -26.67
N ARG A 3 12.82 10.93 -26.39
CA ARG A 3 12.01 10.44 -25.25
C ARG A 3 11.87 8.91 -25.26
N ARG A 4 11.94 8.27 -26.43
CA ARG A 4 11.91 6.82 -26.58
C ARG A 4 13.15 6.11 -26.02
N GLN A 5 14.31 6.76 -26.00
CA GLN A 5 15.53 6.19 -25.43
C GLN A 5 15.54 6.22 -23.89
N ARG A 6 14.76 7.08 -23.23
CA ARG A 6 14.64 7.07 -21.77
C ARG A 6 13.83 5.88 -21.25
N GLN A 7 12.90 5.35 -22.03
CA GLN A 7 12.16 4.13 -21.70
C GLN A 7 13.01 2.86 -21.82
N MET A 8 14.11 2.89 -22.57
CA MET A 8 14.96 1.72 -22.79
C MET A 8 16.06 1.51 -21.74
N CYS A 9 16.24 2.41 -20.77
CA CYS A 9 17.36 2.33 -19.83
C CYS A 9 17.00 1.86 -18.43
N ILE A 10 15.74 1.72 -18.11
CA ILE A 10 15.32 0.95 -16.93
C ILE A 10 15.10 -0.45 -17.47
N ARG A 11 15.94 -1.42 -17.04
CA ARG A 11 15.94 -2.82 -17.51
C ARG A 11 14.53 -3.26 -17.92
N ASP A 12 14.41 -4.01 -19.00
CA ASP A 12 13.15 -4.44 -19.68
C ASP A 12 12.03 -4.97 -18.77
N SER A 13 12.29 -5.09 -17.46
CA SER A 13 11.41 -5.63 -16.46
C SER A 13 10.58 -4.59 -15.67
N ILE A 14 11.01 -3.32 -15.63
CA ILE A 14 10.30 -2.26 -14.90
C ILE A 14 9.53 -1.40 -15.89
N GLU A 15 8.22 -1.45 -15.78
CA GLU A 15 7.33 -0.59 -16.56
C GLU A 15 7.15 0.76 -15.85
N VAL A 16 7.29 1.84 -16.60
CA VAL A 16 7.09 3.21 -16.12
C VAL A 16 5.85 3.78 -16.77
N LYS A 17 4.86 4.13 -15.97
CA LYS A 17 3.67 4.84 -16.41
C LYS A 17 3.81 6.32 -16.08
N GLU A 18 3.79 7.14 -17.12
CA GLU A 18 3.72 8.59 -16.97
C GLU A 18 2.32 9.01 -16.53
N VAL A 19 2.25 10.01 -15.67
CA VAL A 19 1.03 10.68 -15.22
C VAL A 19 1.09 12.16 -15.59
N ASP A 20 0.00 12.90 -15.42
CA ASP A 20 -0.06 14.32 -15.79
C ASP A 20 0.95 15.20 -15.06
N ASP A 21 1.29 14.82 -13.82
CA ASP A 21 2.34 15.47 -13.04
C ASP A 21 3.72 14.96 -13.47
N PRO A 22 4.57 15.78 -14.10
CA PRO A 22 5.88 15.34 -14.61
C PRO A 22 6.89 14.93 -13.52
N LEU A 23 6.59 15.24 -12.27
CA LEU A 23 7.42 14.84 -11.12
C LEU A 23 7.01 13.49 -10.54
N LYS A 24 5.90 12.92 -10.99
CA LYS A 24 5.41 11.64 -10.51
C LYS A 24 5.62 10.54 -11.54
N LEU A 25 6.14 9.41 -11.08
CA LEU A 25 6.31 8.21 -11.89
C LEU A 25 5.65 7.04 -11.15
N ILE A 26 4.84 6.29 -11.88
CA ILE A 26 4.29 5.03 -11.39
C ILE A 26 5.14 3.90 -11.99
N LEU A 27 5.67 3.04 -11.12
CA LEU A 27 6.52 1.93 -11.52
C LEU A 27 5.84 0.60 -11.17
N THR A 28 5.86 -0.32 -12.11
CA THR A 28 5.35 -1.68 -11.95
C THR A 28 6.34 -2.70 -12.48
N VAL A 29 6.28 -3.91 -11.92
CA VAL A 29 6.98 -5.09 -12.47
C VAL A 29 5.98 -6.24 -12.50
N PRO A 30 5.78 -6.89 -13.65
CA PRO A 30 4.88 -8.03 -13.74
C PRO A 30 5.20 -9.10 -12.69
N GLY A 31 4.19 -9.50 -11.93
CA GLY A 31 4.32 -10.50 -10.87
C GLY A 31 4.83 -9.99 -9.52
N TYR A 32 5.15 -8.71 -9.39
CA TYR A 32 5.51 -8.09 -8.14
C TYR A 32 4.36 -7.24 -7.60
N SER A 33 4.15 -7.28 -6.30
CA SER A 33 3.38 -6.23 -5.63
C SER A 33 4.23 -4.97 -5.48
N GLY A 34 3.60 -3.80 -5.36
CA GLY A 34 4.32 -2.57 -5.05
C GLY A 34 5.12 -2.67 -3.75
N PHE A 35 4.62 -3.39 -2.73
CA PHE A 35 5.36 -3.61 -1.48
C PHE A 35 6.63 -4.43 -1.67
N GLN A 36 6.62 -5.44 -2.55
CA GLN A 36 7.83 -6.20 -2.89
C GLN A 36 8.80 -5.31 -3.66
N LEU A 37 8.30 -4.53 -4.61
CA LEU A 37 9.11 -3.62 -5.40
C LEU A 37 9.72 -2.52 -4.53
N GLN A 38 8.99 -1.98 -3.56
CA GLN A 38 9.50 -1.03 -2.57
C GLN A 38 10.72 -1.60 -1.83
N LYS A 39 10.65 -2.85 -1.35
CA LYS A 39 11.79 -3.50 -0.68
C LYS A 39 13.00 -3.65 -1.58
N VAL A 40 12.79 -3.94 -2.88
CA VAL A 40 13.87 -4.01 -3.87
C VAL A 40 14.55 -2.64 -4.04
N PHE A 41 13.78 -1.56 -4.10
CA PHE A 41 14.32 -0.20 -4.16
C PHE A 41 15.05 0.19 -2.87
N GLU A 42 14.48 -0.11 -1.71
CA GLU A 42 15.08 0.18 -0.40
C GLU A 42 16.43 -0.53 -0.20
N ALA A 43 16.56 -1.76 -0.71
CA ALA A 43 17.83 -2.50 -0.69
C ALA A 43 18.95 -1.79 -1.47
N GLN A 44 18.60 -0.92 -2.41
CA GLN A 44 19.51 -0.07 -3.17
C GLN A 44 19.52 1.38 -2.64
N HIS A 45 18.99 1.62 -1.44
CA HIS A 45 18.86 2.94 -0.83
C HIS A 45 18.08 3.94 -1.70
N ILE A 46 17.06 3.46 -2.39
CA ILE A 46 16.09 4.25 -3.12
C ILE A 46 14.76 4.14 -2.38
N TYR A 47 14.24 5.27 -1.92
CA TYR A 47 13.00 5.33 -1.15
C TYR A 47 11.90 5.89 -2.02
N VAL A 48 10.81 5.12 -2.15
CA VAL A 48 9.63 5.51 -2.91
C VAL A 48 8.64 6.23 -2.00
N GLU A 49 7.79 7.07 -2.58
CA GLU A 49 6.81 7.83 -1.80
C GLU A 49 5.69 6.94 -1.27
N LEU A 50 5.12 6.10 -2.13
CA LEU A 50 4.04 5.18 -1.79
C LEU A 50 4.24 3.85 -2.50
N ALA A 51 3.78 2.78 -1.86
CA ALA A 51 3.62 1.48 -2.48
C ALA A 51 2.23 0.93 -2.17
N ASP A 52 1.61 0.25 -3.11
CA ASP A 52 0.36 -0.47 -2.92
C ASP A 52 0.48 -1.93 -3.37
N THR A 53 -0.62 -2.63 -3.54
CA THR A 53 -0.62 -4.04 -3.98
C THR A 53 -0.14 -4.25 -5.41
N TYR A 54 -0.02 -3.19 -6.23
CA TYR A 54 0.27 -3.30 -7.66
C TYR A 54 1.50 -2.52 -8.11
N GLN A 55 1.78 -1.39 -7.48
CA GLN A 55 2.69 -0.39 -8.00
C GLN A 55 3.39 0.39 -6.90
N VAL A 56 4.43 1.11 -7.28
CA VAL A 56 5.05 2.14 -6.45
C VAL A 56 4.90 3.50 -7.11
N LEU A 57 4.68 4.51 -6.30
CA LEU A 57 4.72 5.91 -6.69
C LEU A 57 6.09 6.49 -6.34
N TRP A 58 6.75 7.03 -7.33
CA TRP A 58 7.99 7.76 -7.16
C TRP A 58 7.76 9.24 -7.40
N VAL A 59 8.17 10.09 -6.47
CA VAL A 59 8.10 11.54 -6.59
C VAL A 59 9.52 12.06 -6.77
N LEU A 60 9.75 12.70 -7.91
CA LEU A 60 11.04 13.32 -8.19
C LEU A 60 11.17 14.64 -7.41
N PRO A 61 12.35 14.95 -6.88
CA PRO A 61 12.55 16.17 -6.13
C PRO A 61 12.45 17.40 -7.03
N LEU A 62 11.97 18.49 -6.43
CA LEU A 62 12.14 19.83 -7.00
C LEU A 62 13.55 20.33 -6.71
N TRP A 63 14.19 20.95 -7.70
CA TRP A 63 15.47 21.62 -7.54
C TRP A 63 15.45 22.98 -8.25
N HIS A 64 16.31 23.87 -7.81
CA HIS A 64 16.49 25.19 -8.41
C HIS A 64 17.65 25.18 -9.40
N ASP A 65 17.71 26.16 -10.26
CA ASP A 65 18.87 26.37 -11.15
C ASP A 65 20.16 26.47 -10.32
N GLY A 66 21.12 25.61 -10.66
CA GLY A 66 22.40 25.53 -9.94
C GLY A 66 22.46 24.41 -8.91
N ASP A 67 21.37 23.83 -8.50
CA ASP A 67 21.37 22.63 -7.66
C ASP A 67 21.90 21.43 -8.43
N ARG A 68 22.70 20.61 -7.76
CA ARG A 68 23.19 19.34 -8.32
C ARG A 68 22.44 18.18 -7.69
N TYR A 69 21.43 17.70 -8.38
CA TYR A 69 20.81 16.44 -7.98
C TYR A 69 21.74 15.27 -8.37
N PRO A 70 21.95 14.26 -7.51
CA PRO A 70 22.87 13.18 -7.75
C PRO A 70 22.29 12.11 -8.71
N PHE A 71 21.92 12.50 -9.92
CA PHE A 71 21.36 11.59 -10.93
C PHE A 71 22.29 10.42 -11.26
N ASP A 72 23.61 10.66 -11.32
CA ASP A 72 24.59 9.61 -11.60
C ASP A 72 24.58 8.53 -10.52
N LEU A 73 24.43 8.91 -9.25
CA LEU A 73 24.32 7.97 -8.14
C LEU A 73 23.00 7.21 -8.23
N LEU A 74 21.89 7.90 -8.51
CA LEU A 74 20.59 7.28 -8.69
C LEU A 74 20.60 6.26 -9.82
N LEU A 75 21.12 6.62 -10.98
CA LEU A 75 21.23 5.71 -12.13
C LEU A 75 22.10 4.49 -11.83
N LYS A 76 23.22 4.66 -11.10
CA LYS A 76 24.06 3.56 -10.63
C LYS A 76 23.29 2.59 -9.72
N ARG A 77 22.48 3.12 -8.79
CA ARG A 77 21.64 2.31 -7.89
C ARG A 77 20.55 1.57 -8.67
N ILE A 78 19.87 2.25 -9.59
CA ILE A 78 18.86 1.63 -10.46
C ILE A 78 19.49 0.49 -11.29
N ALA A 79 20.70 0.67 -11.79
CA ALA A 79 21.41 -0.35 -12.56
C ALA A 79 21.76 -1.62 -11.75
N GLN A 80 21.75 -1.54 -10.42
CA GLN A 80 21.97 -2.68 -9.52
C GLN A 80 20.67 -3.44 -9.17
N ILE A 81 19.53 -2.90 -9.55
CA ILE A 81 18.24 -3.56 -9.31
C ILE A 81 18.14 -4.77 -10.24
N ASP A 82 17.96 -5.95 -9.64
CA ASP A 82 17.74 -7.19 -10.38
C ASP A 82 16.33 -7.71 -10.06
N VAL A 83 15.40 -7.42 -10.94
CA VAL A 83 14.03 -7.91 -10.89
C VAL A 83 13.73 -8.63 -12.20
N GLN A 84 13.16 -9.81 -12.09
CA GLN A 84 12.72 -10.58 -13.24
C GLN A 84 11.20 -10.69 -13.22
N PRO A 85 10.49 -10.37 -14.30
CA PRO A 85 9.06 -10.56 -14.39
C PRO A 85 8.69 -11.97 -13.97
N GLN A 86 7.71 -12.10 -13.09
CA GLN A 86 7.20 -13.37 -12.62
C GLN A 86 5.81 -13.58 -13.21
N VAL A 87 5.50 -14.81 -13.59
CA VAL A 87 4.13 -15.16 -13.95
C VAL A 87 3.33 -15.19 -12.64
N SER A 88 2.58 -14.11 -12.40
CA SER A 88 1.70 -14.04 -11.24
C SER A 88 0.53 -15.00 -11.44
N THR A 89 0.38 -15.96 -10.57
CA THR A 89 -0.81 -16.81 -10.50
C THR A 89 -1.98 -16.14 -9.77
N GLU A 90 -1.73 -15.09 -9.03
CA GLU A 90 -2.77 -14.34 -8.29
C GLU A 90 -2.40 -12.85 -8.22
N GLN A 91 -2.93 -12.05 -9.13
CA GLN A 91 -3.09 -10.63 -8.84
C GLN A 91 -4.26 -10.52 -7.85
N PRO A 92 -4.07 -9.92 -6.66
CA PRO A 92 -5.19 -9.63 -5.80
C PRO A 92 -6.13 -8.70 -6.57
N SER A 93 -7.26 -9.24 -7.01
CA SER A 93 -8.33 -8.44 -7.60
C SER A 93 -8.65 -7.30 -6.63
N MET A 94 -8.59 -6.05 -7.09
CA MET A 94 -9.23 -4.95 -6.37
C MET A 94 -10.72 -5.28 -6.29
N THR A 95 -11.08 -6.03 -5.29
CA THR A 95 -12.48 -6.19 -4.92
C THR A 95 -12.98 -4.80 -4.60
N SER A 96 -14.08 -4.40 -5.22
CA SER A 96 -14.77 -3.16 -4.88
C SER A 96 -14.84 -3.06 -3.36
N MET A 97 -14.53 -1.87 -2.82
CA MET A 97 -14.60 -1.61 -1.38
C MET A 97 -15.91 -2.17 -0.82
N PRO A 98 -15.84 -3.05 0.18
CA PRO A 98 -17.05 -3.56 0.78
C PRO A 98 -17.86 -2.41 1.38
N ASN A 99 -19.16 -2.41 1.10
CA ASN A 99 -20.05 -1.44 1.73
C ASN A 99 -20.06 -1.69 3.23
N SER A 100 -19.60 -0.73 4.01
CA SER A 100 -19.75 -0.77 5.46
C SER A 100 -21.16 -0.34 5.83
N THR A 101 -21.75 -0.98 6.82
CA THR A 101 -23.03 -0.56 7.39
C THR A 101 -22.74 0.25 8.65
N ALA A 102 -22.82 1.57 8.54
CA ALA A 102 -22.66 2.45 9.68
C ALA A 102 -23.85 2.29 10.65
N LEU A 103 -23.56 2.10 11.92
CA LEU A 103 -24.57 1.99 12.98
C LEU A 103 -24.79 3.33 13.71
N GLY A 104 -25.01 4.42 12.98
CA GLY A 104 -25.30 5.73 13.56
C GLY A 104 -24.21 6.77 13.38
N ALA A 105 -24.24 7.85 14.15
CA ALA A 105 -23.24 8.91 14.06
C ALA A 105 -21.88 8.42 14.53
N TYR A 106 -20.84 8.62 13.69
CA TYR A 106 -19.46 8.33 14.05
C TYR A 106 -19.02 9.23 15.20
N THR A 107 -18.52 8.63 16.25
CA THR A 107 -17.75 9.38 17.24
C THR A 107 -16.28 9.21 16.91
N SER A 108 -15.52 10.29 16.89
CA SER A 108 -14.07 10.25 16.72
C SER A 108 -13.34 9.64 17.94
N ALA A 109 -14.08 9.28 18.97
CA ALA A 109 -13.56 8.73 20.21
C ALA A 109 -13.45 7.20 20.10
N THR A 110 -12.30 6.67 20.51
CA THR A 110 -12.14 5.24 20.78
C THR A 110 -13.20 4.78 21.76
N ILE A 111 -13.88 3.68 21.46
CA ILE A 111 -14.86 3.09 22.37
C ILE A 111 -14.12 2.62 23.63
N ALA A 112 -14.48 3.18 24.79
CA ALA A 112 -13.74 2.99 26.03
C ALA A 112 -13.73 1.52 26.50
N ASN A 113 -14.87 0.83 26.39
CA ASN A 113 -14.96 -0.58 26.73
C ASN A 113 -14.70 -1.41 25.49
N SER A 114 -13.53 -2.01 25.41
CA SER A 114 -13.12 -2.80 24.25
C SER A 114 -12.28 -4.00 24.64
N LYS A 115 -12.39 -5.05 23.82
CA LYS A 115 -11.59 -6.28 23.94
C LYS A 115 -10.97 -6.65 22.61
N TRP A 116 -9.86 -7.39 22.68
CA TRP A 116 -9.23 -7.98 21.49
C TRP A 116 -9.90 -9.29 21.15
N VAL A 117 -10.29 -9.46 19.89
CA VAL A 117 -10.82 -10.72 19.36
C VAL A 117 -10.03 -11.18 18.14
N PRO A 118 -9.82 -12.50 17.96
CA PRO A 118 -9.26 -13.02 16.72
C PRO A 118 -10.13 -12.66 15.52
N LEU A 119 -9.53 -12.38 14.36
CA LEU A 119 -10.27 -12.08 13.12
C LEU A 119 -11.33 -13.13 12.80
N ALA A 120 -11.01 -14.42 12.97
CA ALA A 120 -11.93 -15.52 12.71
C ALA A 120 -13.25 -15.46 13.55
N LYS A 121 -13.26 -14.67 14.62
CA LYS A 121 -14.43 -14.50 15.50
C LYS A 121 -15.02 -13.08 15.44
N ALA A 122 -14.50 -12.24 14.54
CA ALA A 122 -14.85 -10.81 14.51
C ALA A 122 -16.09 -10.49 13.66
N GLN A 123 -16.61 -11.46 12.92
CA GLN A 123 -17.80 -11.21 12.08
C GLN A 123 -19.01 -10.84 12.94
N GLY A 124 -19.63 -9.71 12.60
CA GLY A 124 -20.80 -9.20 13.30
C GLY A 124 -20.49 -8.37 14.53
N GLU A 125 -19.25 -8.34 15.00
CA GLU A 125 -18.78 -7.49 16.08
C GLU A 125 -18.75 -6.00 15.67
N ILE A 126 -18.73 -5.10 16.63
CA ILE A 126 -18.62 -3.65 16.43
C ILE A 126 -17.18 -3.23 16.67
N LEU A 127 -16.55 -2.57 15.72
CA LEU A 127 -15.20 -2.05 15.86
C LEU A 127 -15.09 -1.04 17.00
N ALA A 128 -14.06 -1.18 17.82
CA ALA A 128 -13.74 -0.24 18.88
C ALA A 128 -12.67 0.79 18.50
N GLN A 129 -11.98 0.61 17.39
CA GLN A 129 -10.99 1.53 16.84
C GLN A 129 -11.02 1.51 15.31
N HIS A 130 -10.45 2.55 14.68
CA HIS A 130 -10.34 2.62 13.24
C HIS A 130 -9.40 1.53 12.70
N ILE A 131 -9.66 1.08 11.48
CA ILE A 131 -8.76 0.23 10.71
C ILE A 131 -8.16 1.07 9.59
N ILE A 132 -6.85 1.23 9.62
CA ILE A 132 -6.12 2.14 8.73
C ILE A 132 -4.98 1.38 8.05
N PRO A 133 -5.13 0.99 6.79
CA PRO A 133 -4.03 0.39 6.02
C PRO A 133 -2.97 1.44 5.67
N TYR A 134 -1.71 1.07 5.72
CA TYR A 134 -0.59 1.89 5.32
C TYR A 134 0.20 1.24 4.18
N PRO A 135 0.50 1.97 3.10
CA PRO A 135 -0.09 3.23 2.67
C PRO A 135 -1.55 3.09 2.19
N PRO A 136 -2.35 4.15 2.04
CA PRO A 136 -2.02 5.56 2.19
C PRO A 136 -2.30 6.16 3.57
N GLY A 137 -2.72 5.39 4.57
CA GLY A 137 -3.05 5.91 5.88
C GLY A 137 -4.46 6.52 5.98
N ILE A 138 -5.37 6.08 5.12
CA ILE A 138 -6.79 6.50 5.12
C ILE A 138 -7.60 5.43 5.85
N PRO A 139 -8.42 5.81 6.86
CA PRO A 139 -9.30 4.86 7.52
C PRO A 139 -10.24 4.17 6.54
N MET A 140 -10.22 2.84 6.54
CA MET A 140 -11.10 2.00 5.71
C MET A 140 -12.34 1.55 6.45
N MET A 141 -12.26 1.49 7.78
CA MET A 141 -13.36 1.28 8.69
C MET A 141 -13.21 2.19 9.90
N PHE A 142 -14.33 2.64 10.43
CA PHE A 142 -14.37 3.51 11.59
C PHE A 142 -14.82 2.75 12.83
N ALA A 143 -14.36 3.21 13.99
CA ALA A 143 -14.91 2.73 15.27
C ALA A 143 -16.43 2.94 15.30
N GLY A 144 -17.16 1.95 15.76
CA GLY A 144 -18.63 1.93 15.73
C GLY A 144 -19.24 1.21 14.52
N GLU A 145 -18.46 0.85 13.53
CA GLU A 145 -18.95 0.05 12.40
C GLU A 145 -19.03 -1.43 12.72
N LYS A 146 -20.04 -2.09 12.15
CA LYS A 146 -20.20 -3.54 12.24
C LYS A 146 -19.38 -4.24 11.19
N ILE A 147 -18.62 -5.25 11.60
CA ILE A 147 -17.77 -6.04 10.69
C ILE A 147 -18.62 -7.00 9.87
N GLY A 148 -18.73 -6.71 8.58
CA GLY A 148 -19.39 -7.56 7.61
C GLY A 148 -18.47 -8.67 7.08
N PRO A 149 -19.02 -9.70 6.37
CA PRO A 149 -18.25 -10.82 5.85
C PRO A 149 -17.20 -10.41 4.82
N ASP A 150 -17.49 -9.44 3.97
CA ASP A 150 -16.55 -9.01 2.93
C ASP A 150 -15.40 -8.20 3.52
N MET A 151 -15.67 -7.39 4.54
CA MET A 151 -14.64 -6.69 5.29
C MET A 151 -13.74 -7.67 6.04
N LEU A 152 -14.30 -8.70 6.63
CA LEU A 152 -13.52 -9.75 7.31
C LEU A 152 -12.55 -10.43 6.33
N LYS A 153 -13.00 -10.81 5.13
CA LYS A 153 -12.14 -11.38 4.08
C LYS A 153 -10.99 -10.43 3.72
N LEU A 154 -11.29 -9.12 3.61
CA LEU A 154 -10.28 -8.11 3.31
C LEU A 154 -9.24 -8.01 4.44
N LEU A 155 -9.67 -7.94 5.69
CA LEU A 155 -8.78 -7.93 6.86
C LEU A 155 -7.92 -9.19 6.95
N GLU A 156 -8.47 -10.35 6.65
CA GLU A 156 -7.72 -11.61 6.57
C GLU A 156 -6.68 -11.60 5.45
N SER A 157 -7.00 -11.00 4.30
CA SER A 157 -6.05 -10.86 3.19
C SER A 157 -4.89 -9.93 3.55
N TRP A 158 -5.19 -8.80 4.21
CA TRP A 158 -4.17 -7.86 4.69
C TRP A 158 -3.29 -8.48 5.78
N SER A 159 -3.88 -9.27 6.66
CA SER A 159 -3.11 -9.98 7.69
C SER A 159 -2.11 -11.00 7.11
N ARG A 160 -2.41 -11.59 5.96
CA ARG A 160 -1.49 -12.48 5.23
C ARG A 160 -0.48 -11.74 4.37
N SER A 161 -0.78 -10.51 3.99
CA SER A 161 0.15 -9.63 3.27
C SER A 161 1.12 -8.98 4.25
N ASN A 162 2.25 -8.48 3.77
CA ASN A 162 3.17 -7.70 4.60
C ASN A 162 2.72 -6.23 4.76
N MET A 163 1.43 -5.96 4.58
CA MET A 163 0.86 -4.63 4.72
C MET A 163 0.78 -4.24 6.20
N THR A 164 1.19 -3.03 6.53
CA THR A 164 0.97 -2.46 7.85
C THR A 164 -0.46 -1.97 7.95
N VAL A 165 -1.21 -2.47 8.93
CA VAL A 165 -2.60 -2.06 9.15
C VAL A 165 -2.75 -1.65 10.62
N GLU A 166 -2.95 -0.35 10.86
CA GLU A 166 -3.29 0.12 12.20
C GLU A 166 -4.68 -0.40 12.60
N GLY A 167 -4.80 -0.86 13.83
CA GLY A 167 -6.02 -1.50 14.32
C GLY A 167 -6.05 -3.02 14.13
N LEU A 168 -5.07 -3.59 13.43
CA LEU A 168 -4.89 -5.03 13.26
C LEU A 168 -3.55 -5.44 13.84
N THR A 169 -3.55 -6.34 14.84
CA THR A 169 -2.34 -6.80 15.52
C THR A 169 -2.38 -8.31 15.71
N ASN A 170 -1.41 -9.04 15.16
CA ASN A 170 -1.30 -10.50 15.32
C ASN A 170 -2.61 -11.25 15.04
N ASN A 171 -3.31 -10.92 13.95
CA ASN A 171 -4.63 -11.47 13.59
C ASN A 171 -5.74 -11.16 14.61
N HIS A 172 -5.60 -10.10 15.40
CA HIS A 172 -6.62 -9.63 16.33
C HIS A 172 -7.02 -8.20 16.03
N ILE A 173 -8.25 -7.87 16.31
CA ILE A 173 -8.82 -6.51 16.23
C ILE A 173 -9.53 -6.16 17.53
N LYS A 174 -9.66 -4.87 17.81
CA LYS A 174 -10.43 -4.38 18.94
C LYS A 174 -11.90 -4.25 18.57
N VAL A 175 -12.76 -4.86 19.36
CA VAL A 175 -14.20 -4.73 19.26
C VAL A 175 -14.78 -4.18 20.55
N LYS A 176 -15.99 -3.61 20.45
CA LYS A 176 -16.73 -3.14 21.62
C LYS A 176 -16.96 -4.30 22.59
N ASP A 177 -16.66 -4.09 23.86
CA ASP A 177 -17.08 -4.98 24.94
C ASP A 177 -18.48 -4.59 25.41
N GLU A 178 -19.28 -5.55 25.84
CA GLU A 178 -20.66 -5.35 26.29
C GLU A 178 -20.77 -4.48 27.54
#